data_b79446ee15c548b828df17c79aa6393e
#
_entry.id   b79446ee15c548b828df17c79aa6393e
#
_cell.length_a   1.000
_cell.length_b   1.000
_cell.length_c   1.000
_cell.angle_alpha   90.00
_cell.angle_beta   90.00
_cell.angle_gamma   90.00
#
_symmetry.space_group_name_H-M   'P 1'
#
loop_
_entity.id
_entity.type
_entity.pdbx_description
1 polymer ?
#
loop_
_entity_poly.entity_id
_entity_poly.type
_entity_poly.pdbx_seq_one_letter_code
_entity_poly.pdbx_strand_id
1 'polypeptide(L)'
;MENIREVVERLPLLTDPHTEFVLLRSCLSLPKIMFMLRSVNTIDHQEPLLQFDSIIRGALSAILGSPLTDDQWCQASLPTAMGGLGLRCAVDHAPVAHAVSLIAAQPLLDGLLGEDVEEFSLPQPLLDTISAQIGEDTTVETLTGVSQKKAFRSKLFTGQHLTNSRGGGQ
;
A
#
# COMPACT_ATOMS: atom_id res chain seq x y z
N MET A 1 -13.59 1.23 -9.88
CA MET A 1 -13.76 2.20 -8.76
C MET A 1 -15.21 2.33 -8.33
N GLU A 2 -16.15 2.39 -9.24
CA GLU A 2 -17.57 2.53 -8.93
C GLU A 2 -18.09 1.42 -8.00
N ASN A 3 -17.80 0.17 -8.29
CA ASN A 3 -18.19 -0.98 -7.46
C ASN A 3 -17.69 -0.91 -6.00
N ILE A 4 -16.48 -0.39 -5.75
CA ILE A 4 -15.96 -0.32 -4.38
C ILE A 4 -16.63 0.80 -3.58
N ARG A 5 -16.91 1.93 -4.22
CA ARG A 5 -17.64 3.05 -3.61
C ARG A 5 -19.03 2.60 -3.19
N GLU A 6 -19.76 1.95 -4.09
CA GLU A 6 -21.09 1.43 -3.81
C GLU A 6 -21.11 0.47 -2.60
N VAL A 7 -20.13 -0.44 -2.51
CA VAL A 7 -20.06 -1.39 -1.39
C VAL A 7 -19.69 -0.67 -0.08
N VAL A 8 -18.77 0.28 -0.13
CA VAL A 8 -18.36 1.08 1.04
C VAL A 8 -19.54 1.93 1.57
N GLU A 9 -20.34 2.52 0.68
CA GLU A 9 -21.52 3.31 1.05
C GLU A 9 -22.61 2.48 1.75
N ARG A 10 -22.57 1.15 1.62
CA ARG A 10 -23.48 0.24 2.32
C ARG A 10 -23.02 -0.17 3.71
N LEU A 11 -21.77 0.10 4.10
CA LEU A 11 -21.25 -0.26 5.42
C LEU A 11 -22.11 0.28 6.57
N PRO A 12 -22.59 1.55 6.56
CA PRO A 12 -23.41 2.09 7.64
C PRO A 12 -24.74 1.38 7.87
N LEU A 13 -25.19 0.56 6.90
CA LEU A 13 -26.42 -0.26 7.07
C LEU A 13 -26.24 -1.36 8.13
N LEU A 14 -25.00 -1.68 8.50
CA LEU A 14 -24.70 -2.69 9.54
C LEU A 14 -24.99 -2.18 10.95
N THR A 15 -25.06 -0.85 11.14
CA THR A 15 -25.37 -0.20 12.42
C THR A 15 -24.43 -0.59 13.59
N ASP A 16 -23.29 -1.23 13.28
CA ASP A 16 -22.26 -1.63 14.24
C ASP A 16 -20.87 -1.19 13.76
N PRO A 17 -20.31 -0.10 14.30
CA PRO A 17 -19.01 0.45 13.88
C PRO A 17 -17.86 -0.55 13.95
N HIS A 18 -17.91 -1.52 14.87
CA HIS A 18 -16.88 -2.54 14.96
C HIS A 18 -16.91 -3.48 13.75
N THR A 19 -18.07 -3.98 13.39
CA THR A 19 -18.26 -4.83 12.22
C THR A 19 -17.96 -4.08 10.92
N GLU A 20 -18.40 -2.82 10.81
CA GLU A 20 -18.08 -1.95 9.69
C GLU A 20 -16.56 -1.81 9.51
N PHE A 21 -15.84 -1.52 10.59
CA PHE A 21 -14.38 -1.41 10.57
C PHE A 21 -13.68 -2.72 10.20
N VAL A 22 -14.11 -3.85 10.76
CA VAL A 22 -13.53 -5.17 10.44
C VAL A 22 -13.70 -5.50 8.97
N LEU A 23 -14.88 -5.26 8.39
CA LEU A 23 -15.13 -5.48 6.96
C LEU A 23 -14.34 -4.50 6.09
N LEU A 24 -14.28 -3.22 6.46
CA LEU A 24 -13.48 -2.23 5.76
C LEU A 24 -12.02 -2.69 5.68
N ARG A 25 -11.43 -3.04 6.80
CA ARG A 25 -10.03 -3.44 6.90
C ARG A 25 -9.72 -4.77 6.22
N SER A 26 -10.56 -5.79 6.41
CA SER A 26 -10.22 -7.17 6.05
C SER A 26 -10.69 -7.55 4.64
N CYS A 27 -11.70 -6.86 4.10
CA CYS A 27 -12.33 -7.22 2.84
C CYS A 27 -12.28 -6.11 1.79
N LEU A 28 -12.49 -4.85 2.19
CA LEU A 28 -12.73 -3.75 1.25
C LEU A 28 -11.49 -2.88 0.99
N SER A 29 -10.52 -2.87 1.91
CA SER A 29 -9.27 -2.12 1.74
C SER A 29 -8.28 -2.87 0.82
N LEU A 30 -7.01 -2.81 1.09
CA LEU A 30 -5.94 -3.39 0.29
C LEU A 30 -6.20 -4.83 -0.21
N PRO A 31 -6.80 -5.77 0.58
CA PRO A 31 -7.08 -7.11 0.10
C PRO A 31 -7.97 -7.15 -1.16
N LYS A 32 -8.89 -6.22 -1.30
CA LYS A 32 -9.82 -6.12 -2.46
C LYS A 32 -9.09 -5.89 -3.78
N ILE A 33 -7.99 -5.14 -3.76
CA ILE A 33 -7.24 -4.74 -4.96
C ILE A 33 -5.87 -5.43 -5.06
N MET A 34 -5.50 -6.28 -4.11
CA MET A 34 -4.17 -6.90 -4.04
C MET A 34 -3.80 -7.65 -5.34
N PHE A 35 -4.74 -8.35 -5.95
CA PHE A 35 -4.50 -9.04 -7.23
C PHE A 35 -4.09 -8.04 -8.32
N MET A 36 -4.81 -6.91 -8.42
CA MET A 36 -4.50 -5.85 -9.39
C MET A 36 -3.12 -5.25 -9.13
N LEU A 37 -2.80 -4.93 -7.86
CA LEU A 37 -1.49 -4.36 -7.48
C LEU A 37 -0.32 -5.30 -7.83
N ARG A 38 -0.53 -6.60 -7.78
CA ARG A 38 0.48 -7.61 -8.14
C ARG A 38 0.63 -7.79 -9.64
N SER A 39 -0.43 -7.55 -10.41
CA SER A 39 -0.48 -7.87 -11.85
C SER A 39 -0.22 -6.67 -12.75
N VAL A 40 -0.41 -5.45 -12.24
CA VAL A 40 -0.34 -4.22 -13.04
C VAL A 40 0.75 -3.31 -12.50
N ASN A 41 1.62 -2.83 -13.39
CA ASN A 41 2.54 -1.73 -13.06
C ASN A 41 1.75 -0.43 -12.95
N THR A 42 1.73 0.16 -11.75
CA THR A 42 0.96 1.37 -11.45
C THR A 42 1.84 2.61 -11.26
N ILE A 43 3.14 2.53 -11.58
CA ILE A 43 4.09 3.65 -11.35
C ILE A 43 3.63 4.90 -12.08
N ASP A 44 3.24 4.75 -13.36
CA ASP A 44 2.83 5.87 -14.22
C ASP A 44 1.35 6.24 -14.06
N HIS A 45 0.58 5.44 -13.31
CA HIS A 45 -0.87 5.56 -13.19
C HIS A 45 -1.33 5.46 -11.72
N GLN A 46 -0.89 6.40 -10.87
CA GLN A 46 -1.21 6.41 -9.45
C GLN A 46 -2.61 6.97 -9.12
N GLU A 47 -3.20 7.75 -10.02
CA GLU A 47 -4.49 8.41 -9.79
C GLU A 47 -5.62 7.45 -9.33
N PRO A 48 -5.82 6.27 -9.93
CA PRO A 48 -6.80 5.31 -9.42
C PRO A 48 -6.51 4.82 -7.99
N LEU A 49 -5.24 4.71 -7.60
CA LEU A 49 -4.85 4.29 -6.26
C LEU A 49 -5.11 5.40 -5.22
N LEU A 50 -4.81 6.65 -5.58
CA LEU A 50 -5.14 7.82 -4.75
C LEU A 50 -6.65 7.93 -4.52
N GLN A 51 -7.46 7.72 -5.58
CA GLN A 51 -8.91 7.69 -5.45
C GLN A 51 -9.38 6.55 -4.56
N PHE A 52 -8.77 5.37 -4.67
CA PHE A 52 -9.06 4.23 -3.80
C PHE A 52 -8.77 4.57 -2.34
N ASP A 53 -7.57 5.08 -2.03
CA ASP A 53 -7.17 5.46 -0.68
C ASP A 53 -8.09 6.55 -0.10
N SER A 54 -8.53 7.49 -0.94
CA SER A 54 -9.52 8.52 -0.55
C SER A 54 -10.88 7.91 -0.16
N ILE A 55 -11.35 6.89 -0.89
CA ILE A 55 -12.60 6.17 -0.56
C ILE A 55 -12.46 5.46 0.79
N ILE A 56 -11.36 4.75 1.02
CA ILE A 56 -11.11 4.03 2.28
C ILE A 56 -10.99 5.00 3.47
N ARG A 57 -10.27 6.13 3.27
CA ARG A 57 -10.17 7.19 4.28
C ARG A 57 -11.54 7.79 4.61
N GLY A 58 -12.37 8.05 3.58
CA GLY A 58 -13.73 8.54 3.76
C GLY A 58 -14.62 7.57 4.54
N ALA A 59 -14.52 6.27 4.24
CA ALA A 59 -15.22 5.23 4.97
C ALA A 59 -14.82 5.16 6.44
N LEU A 60 -13.51 5.22 6.73
CA LEU A 60 -13.03 5.26 8.11
C LEU A 60 -13.53 6.52 8.84
N SER A 61 -13.51 7.67 8.17
CA SER A 61 -14.06 8.92 8.74
C SER A 61 -15.53 8.80 9.09
N ALA A 62 -16.31 8.13 8.26
CA ALA A 62 -17.73 7.88 8.52
C ALA A 62 -17.94 6.95 9.73
N ILE A 63 -17.16 5.86 9.83
CA ILE A 63 -17.21 4.92 10.97
C ILE A 63 -16.85 5.64 12.29
N LEU A 64 -15.86 6.54 12.25
CA LEU A 64 -15.41 7.29 13.44
C LEU A 64 -16.31 8.50 13.75
N GLY A 65 -17.21 8.88 12.86
CA GLY A 65 -18.08 10.04 13.02
C GLY A 65 -17.36 11.40 12.94
N SER A 66 -16.10 11.43 12.45
CA SER A 66 -15.34 12.66 12.31
C SER A 66 -14.38 12.60 11.12
N PRO A 67 -14.08 13.76 10.48
CA PRO A 67 -13.08 13.81 9.42
C PRO A 67 -11.69 13.52 9.98
N LEU A 68 -10.88 12.79 9.21
CA LEU A 68 -9.51 12.48 9.56
C LEU A 68 -8.54 13.53 9.01
N THR A 69 -7.65 14.02 9.85
CA THR A 69 -6.48 14.79 9.42
C THR A 69 -5.48 13.87 8.69
N ASP A 70 -4.48 14.45 8.02
CA ASP A 70 -3.45 13.66 7.33
C ASP A 70 -2.60 12.85 8.32
N ASP A 71 -2.27 13.43 9.47
CA ASP A 71 -1.52 12.73 10.53
C ASP A 71 -2.31 11.54 11.10
N GLN A 72 -3.62 11.72 11.31
CA GLN A 72 -4.51 10.64 11.75
C GLN A 72 -4.65 9.54 10.72
N TRP A 73 -4.72 9.90 9.42
CA TRP A 73 -4.72 8.92 8.35
C TRP A 73 -3.39 8.15 8.28
N CYS A 74 -2.25 8.86 8.38
CA CYS A 74 -0.94 8.23 8.49
C CYS A 74 -0.88 7.25 9.66
N GLN A 75 -1.35 7.67 10.85
CA GLN A 75 -1.42 6.79 12.02
C GLN A 75 -2.31 5.57 11.77
N ALA A 76 -3.50 5.74 11.19
CA ALA A 76 -4.43 4.66 10.89
C ALA A 76 -3.86 3.65 9.89
N SER A 77 -3.03 4.11 8.95
CA SER A 77 -2.40 3.24 7.95
C SER A 77 -1.25 2.38 8.49
N LEU A 78 -0.73 2.69 9.68
CA LEU A 78 0.29 1.88 10.34
C LEU A 78 -0.21 0.45 10.66
N PRO A 79 0.72 -0.52 10.70
CA PRO A 79 0.44 -1.83 11.26
C PRO A 79 -0.07 -1.75 12.71
N THR A 80 -0.94 -2.64 13.10
CA THR A 80 -1.46 -2.70 14.48
C THR A 80 -0.35 -2.88 15.54
N ALA A 81 0.72 -3.59 15.19
CA ALA A 81 1.91 -3.73 16.05
C ALA A 81 2.65 -2.40 16.31
N MET A 82 2.36 -1.36 15.52
CA MET A 82 2.95 -0.03 15.63
C MET A 82 1.92 1.02 16.10
N GLY A 83 0.80 0.56 16.66
CA GLY A 83 -0.26 1.45 17.15
C GLY A 83 -1.17 2.01 16.06
N GLY A 84 -1.13 1.45 14.85
CA GLY A 84 -2.05 1.80 13.77
C GLY A 84 -3.29 0.91 13.70
N LEU A 85 -4.17 1.21 12.78
CA LEU A 85 -5.38 0.43 12.52
C LEU A 85 -5.19 -0.64 11.43
N GLY A 86 -4.06 -0.64 10.73
CA GLY A 86 -3.73 -1.60 9.68
C GLY A 86 -4.46 -1.36 8.36
N LEU A 87 -5.01 -0.17 8.14
CA LEU A 87 -5.57 0.27 6.86
C LEU A 87 -4.46 0.78 5.97
N ARG A 88 -3.83 -0.11 5.23
CA ARG A 88 -2.65 0.21 4.44
C ARG A 88 -2.98 1.03 3.21
N CYS A 89 -2.12 2.01 2.90
CA CYS A 89 -2.21 2.86 1.72
C CYS A 89 -1.89 2.04 0.45
N ALA A 90 -2.75 2.11 -0.57
CA ALA A 90 -2.57 1.37 -1.80
C ALA A 90 -1.42 1.92 -2.65
N VAL A 91 -1.26 3.25 -2.68
CA VAL A 91 -0.16 3.92 -3.40
C VAL A 91 1.19 3.44 -2.89
N ASP A 92 1.36 3.33 -1.58
CA ASP A 92 2.62 2.88 -0.98
C ASP A 92 2.89 1.39 -1.19
N HIS A 93 1.83 0.57 -1.29
CA HIS A 93 1.97 -0.89 -1.42
C HIS A 93 2.17 -1.36 -2.85
N ALA A 94 1.67 -0.61 -3.83
CA ALA A 94 1.62 -1.03 -5.22
C ALA A 94 3.00 -1.38 -5.80
N PRO A 95 4.04 -0.54 -5.70
CA PRO A 95 5.35 -0.84 -6.27
C PRO A 95 5.96 -2.13 -5.70
N VAL A 96 5.92 -2.28 -4.37
CA VAL A 96 6.48 -3.46 -3.69
C VAL A 96 5.68 -4.72 -4.03
N ALA A 97 4.35 -4.65 -4.06
CA ALA A 97 3.50 -5.79 -4.39
C ALA A 97 3.75 -6.28 -5.82
N HIS A 98 3.93 -5.35 -6.77
CA HIS A 98 4.24 -5.67 -8.17
C HIS A 98 5.63 -6.30 -8.29
N ALA A 99 6.66 -5.67 -7.72
CA ALA A 99 8.04 -6.19 -7.76
C ALA A 99 8.15 -7.61 -7.18
N VAL A 100 7.60 -7.83 -5.99
CA VAL A 100 7.60 -9.16 -5.35
C VAL A 100 6.83 -10.19 -6.18
N SER A 101 5.77 -9.78 -6.88
CA SER A 101 5.03 -10.69 -7.77
C SER A 101 5.85 -11.09 -8.99
N LEU A 102 6.59 -10.16 -9.59
CA LEU A 102 7.49 -10.45 -10.71
C LEU A 102 8.60 -11.42 -10.30
N ILE A 103 9.28 -11.14 -9.17
CA ILE A 103 10.31 -12.02 -8.64
C ILE A 103 9.76 -13.44 -8.35
N ALA A 104 8.58 -13.52 -7.76
CA ALA A 104 7.96 -14.81 -7.44
C ALA A 104 7.52 -15.61 -8.67
N ALA A 105 7.26 -14.94 -9.79
CA ALA A 105 6.90 -15.59 -11.05
C ALA A 105 8.12 -16.11 -11.82
N GLN A 106 9.32 -15.59 -11.57
CA GLN A 106 10.55 -15.91 -12.32
C GLN A 106 10.83 -17.41 -12.42
N PRO A 107 10.85 -18.20 -11.32
CA PRO A 107 11.16 -19.63 -11.43
C PRO A 107 10.18 -20.41 -12.33
N LEU A 108 8.93 -19.94 -12.39
CA LEU A 108 7.92 -20.53 -13.27
C LEU A 108 8.19 -20.18 -14.73
N LEU A 109 8.57 -18.93 -15.00
CA LEU A 109 8.91 -18.47 -16.35
C LEU A 109 10.15 -19.20 -16.88
N ASP A 110 11.20 -19.34 -16.06
CA ASP A 110 12.42 -20.08 -16.41
C ASP A 110 12.10 -21.53 -16.76
N GLY A 111 11.21 -22.16 -15.98
CA GLY A 111 10.76 -23.53 -16.25
C GLY A 111 9.92 -23.70 -17.53
N LEU A 112 9.22 -22.65 -17.96
CA LEU A 112 8.37 -22.69 -19.16
C LEU A 112 9.12 -22.30 -20.45
N LEU A 113 10.05 -21.36 -20.35
CA LEU A 113 10.73 -20.74 -21.50
C LEU A 113 12.11 -21.36 -21.79
N GLY A 114 12.68 -22.13 -20.83
CA GLY A 114 13.99 -22.74 -20.96
C GLY A 114 15.15 -21.78 -20.64
N GLU A 115 16.39 -22.26 -20.82
CA GLU A 115 17.61 -21.52 -20.44
C GLU A 115 17.98 -20.35 -21.38
N ASP A 116 17.26 -20.17 -22.48
CA ASP A 116 17.52 -19.11 -23.48
C ASP A 116 16.91 -17.74 -23.11
N VAL A 117 16.37 -17.59 -21.91
CA VAL A 117 15.76 -16.31 -21.47
C VAL A 117 16.83 -15.38 -20.92
N GLU A 118 16.83 -14.14 -21.39
CA GLU A 118 17.67 -13.08 -20.82
C GLU A 118 17.46 -13.01 -19.28
N GLU A 119 18.56 -12.79 -18.56
CA GLU A 119 18.55 -12.69 -17.11
C GLU A 119 17.48 -11.66 -16.66
N PHE A 120 16.52 -12.12 -15.88
CA PHE A 120 15.44 -11.28 -15.42
C PHE A 120 15.97 -10.18 -14.52
N SER A 121 15.67 -8.95 -14.87
CA SER A 121 15.90 -7.78 -14.02
C SER A 121 14.61 -7.00 -13.81
N LEU A 122 14.40 -6.52 -12.59
CA LEU A 122 13.30 -5.60 -12.32
C LEU A 122 13.51 -4.29 -13.09
N PRO A 123 12.44 -3.69 -13.66
CA PRO A 123 12.53 -2.39 -14.31
C PRO A 123 13.13 -1.34 -13.36
N GLN A 124 14.15 -0.58 -13.84
CA GLN A 124 14.84 0.42 -13.03
C GLN A 124 13.89 1.44 -12.39
N PRO A 125 12.87 1.98 -13.09
CA PRO A 125 11.90 2.91 -12.47
C PRO A 125 11.16 2.32 -11.27
N LEU A 126 10.94 1.00 -11.27
CA LEU A 126 10.29 0.30 -10.16
C LEU A 126 11.23 0.22 -8.95
N LEU A 127 12.50 -0.13 -9.18
CA LEU A 127 13.53 -0.14 -8.13
C LEU A 127 13.74 1.24 -7.54
N ASP A 128 13.84 2.28 -8.36
CA ASP A 128 14.00 3.67 -7.92
C ASP A 128 12.83 4.12 -7.04
N THR A 129 11.60 3.79 -7.43
CA THR A 129 10.40 4.10 -6.66
C THR A 129 10.42 3.40 -5.30
N ILE A 130 10.78 2.12 -5.26
CA ILE A 130 10.85 1.34 -4.03
C ILE A 130 11.98 1.85 -3.13
N SER A 131 13.16 2.13 -3.68
CA SER A 131 14.32 2.68 -2.94
C SER A 131 13.98 4.04 -2.32
N ALA A 132 13.32 4.92 -3.06
CA ALA A 132 12.82 6.20 -2.55
C ALA A 132 11.83 6.04 -1.40
N GLN A 133 11.02 4.97 -1.45
CA GLN A 133 10.06 4.66 -0.41
C GLN A 133 10.68 4.06 0.84
N ILE A 134 11.69 3.21 0.71
CA ILE A 134 12.32 2.49 1.82
C ILE A 134 13.46 3.31 2.44
N GLY A 135 14.08 4.21 1.67
CA GLY A 135 15.23 5.02 2.11
C GLY A 135 16.56 4.27 2.08
N GLU A 136 16.62 3.12 1.43
CA GLU A 136 17.83 2.29 1.26
C GLU A 136 17.92 1.85 -0.20
N ASP A 137 19.13 1.57 -0.69
CA ASP A 137 19.32 0.97 -2.01
C ASP A 137 18.68 -0.42 -2.05
N THR A 138 17.61 -0.53 -2.83
CA THR A 138 16.82 -1.75 -2.91
C THR A 138 17.30 -2.60 -4.08
N THR A 139 17.74 -3.81 -3.77
CA THR A 139 18.12 -4.84 -4.76
C THR A 139 17.10 -5.97 -4.77
N VAL A 140 17.12 -6.80 -5.83
CA VAL A 140 16.28 -8.01 -5.91
C VAL A 140 16.52 -8.92 -4.69
N GLU A 141 17.76 -9.02 -4.22
CA GLU A 141 18.14 -9.82 -3.05
C GLU A 141 17.52 -9.27 -1.76
N THR A 142 17.49 -7.95 -1.58
CA THR A 142 16.84 -7.32 -0.43
C THR A 142 15.32 -7.51 -0.46
N LEU A 143 14.68 -7.49 -1.63
CA LEU A 143 13.25 -7.75 -1.77
C LEU A 143 12.86 -9.20 -1.51
N THR A 144 13.72 -10.16 -1.86
CA THR A 144 13.50 -11.59 -1.57
C THR A 144 13.75 -11.94 -0.12
N GLY A 145 14.77 -11.31 0.52
CA GLY A 145 15.11 -11.51 1.93
C GLY A 145 14.26 -10.73 2.92
N VAL A 146 13.66 -9.64 2.47
CA VAL A 146 12.80 -8.80 3.30
C VAL A 146 11.36 -9.24 3.12
N SER A 147 10.86 -10.07 4.04
CA SER A 147 9.42 -10.23 4.22
C SER A 147 8.77 -8.84 4.12
N GLN A 148 7.67 -8.71 3.36
CA GLN A 148 6.88 -7.46 3.19
C GLN A 148 6.70 -6.62 4.46
N LYS A 149 6.83 -7.26 5.65
CA LYS A 149 6.78 -6.62 6.97
C LYS A 149 7.97 -5.72 7.28
N LYS A 150 9.15 -5.96 6.69
CA LYS A 150 10.38 -5.23 7.03
C LYS A 150 10.56 -3.97 6.17
N ALA A 151 10.25 -4.04 4.88
CA ALA A 151 10.27 -2.90 3.98
C ALA A 151 9.32 -1.78 4.42
N PHE A 152 8.16 -2.17 4.97
CA PHE A 152 7.17 -1.23 5.52
C PHE A 152 7.56 -0.65 6.88
N ARG A 153 8.43 -1.31 7.62
CA ARG A 153 8.87 -0.86 8.95
C ARG A 153 9.85 0.31 8.90
N SER A 154 10.70 0.37 7.89
CA SER A 154 11.76 1.40 7.82
C SER A 154 11.20 2.78 7.50
N LYS A 155 10.20 2.89 6.62
CA LYS A 155 9.61 4.17 6.21
C LYS A 155 8.96 4.94 7.36
N LEU A 156 8.39 4.25 8.33
CA LEU A 156 7.67 4.83 9.45
C LEU A 156 8.57 5.27 10.61
N PHE A 157 9.80 4.75 10.67
CA PHE A 157 10.77 5.11 11.71
C PHE A 157 11.69 6.28 11.30
N THR A 158 11.82 6.58 10.01
CA THR A 158 12.68 7.66 9.51
C THR A 158 11.92 8.99 9.40
N GLY A 159 11.23 9.39 10.43
CA GLY A 159 10.83 10.77 10.80
C GLY A 159 10.68 11.88 9.73
N GLN A 160 10.56 11.57 8.44
CA GLN A 160 10.54 12.60 7.39
C GLN A 160 9.21 13.34 7.25
N HIS A 161 8.16 12.90 7.91
CA HIS A 161 6.88 13.64 7.92
C HIS A 161 6.71 14.63 9.09
N LEU A 162 7.63 14.67 10.05
CA LEU A 162 7.51 15.57 11.22
C LEU A 162 8.30 16.88 11.11
N THR A 163 9.03 17.14 10.03
CA THR A 163 9.89 18.32 9.92
C THR A 163 9.38 19.46 9.05
N ASN A 164 8.17 19.38 8.48
CA ASN A 164 7.69 20.42 7.57
C ASN A 164 6.60 21.34 8.13
N SER A 165 6.35 21.36 9.45
CA SER A 165 5.39 22.30 10.04
C SER A 165 5.93 23.14 11.20
N ARG A 166 7.25 23.35 11.30
CA ARG A 166 7.83 24.36 12.21
C ARG A 166 8.70 25.34 11.42
N GLY A 167 8.07 26.31 10.79
CA GLY A 167 8.78 27.40 10.09
C GLY A 167 7.82 28.43 9.55
N GLY A 168 7.23 29.27 10.40
CA GLY A 168 6.40 30.36 9.92
C GLY A 168 5.62 31.07 11.02
N GLY A 169 6.32 31.63 11.99
CA GLY A 169 5.72 32.52 12.96
C GLY A 169 6.75 33.53 13.46
N GLN A 170 6.86 34.65 12.76
CA GLN A 170 7.20 35.96 13.30
C GLN A 170 6.37 36.99 12.58
#